data_111d2d36328c110276406afab3fbed8e
#
_entry.id   111d2d36328c110276406afab3fbed8e
#
_cell.length_a   1.000
_cell.length_b   1.000
_cell.length_c   1.000
_cell.angle_alpha   90.00
_cell.angle_beta   90.00
_cell.angle_gamma   90.00
#
_symmetry.space_group_name_H-M   'P 1'
#
loop_
_entity.id
_entity.type
_entity.pdbx_description
1 polymer ?
#
loop_
_entity_poly.entity_id
_entity_poly.type
_entity_poly.pdbx_seq_one_letter_code
_entity_poly.pdbx_strand_id
1 'polypeptide(L)' 'MKWLMIITVCIGFDCSQLTGWFDTQEECLAESHNAKEWFMTNYPDSHGEVYCVEADPSVMPQKGQPI' A
#
# COMPACT_ATOMS: atom_id res chain seq x y z
N MET A 1 -3.65 -10.24 -14.60
CA MET A 1 -3.84 -9.87 -13.19
C MET A 1 -2.68 -9.04 -12.71
N LYS A 2 -2.95 -8.14 -11.81
CA LYS A 2 -1.91 -7.31 -11.25
C LYS A 2 -1.93 -7.43 -9.74
N TRP A 3 -0.92 -6.88 -9.13
CA TRP A 3 -0.82 -6.88 -7.67
C TRP A 3 -1.00 -5.46 -7.17
N LEU A 4 -1.89 -5.32 -6.23
CA LEU A 4 -2.19 -4.01 -5.62
C LEU A 4 -1.55 -3.96 -4.25
N MET A 5 -0.70 -2.96 -4.04
CA MET A 5 -0.11 -2.70 -2.74
C MET A 5 -0.94 -1.63 -2.05
N ILE A 6 -1.34 -1.90 -0.84
CA ILE A 6 -2.11 -0.95 -0.04
C ILE A 6 -1.30 -0.66 1.21
N ILE A 7 -0.96 0.61 1.40
CA ILE A 7 -0.22 1.06 2.57
C ILE A 7 -1.13 1.95 3.38
N THR A 8 -1.36 1.56 4.62
CA THR A 8 -2.08 2.41 5.56
C THR A 8 -1.08 2.83 6.62
N VAL A 9 -0.87 4.12 6.77
CA VAL A 9 0.10 4.63 7.71
C VAL A 9 -0.52 5.74 8.53
N CYS A 10 -0.26 5.71 9.82
CA CYS A 10 -0.74 6.74 10.75
C CYS A 10 0.47 7.33 11.47
N ILE A 11 0.57 8.63 11.46
CA ILE A 11 1.63 9.36 12.16
C ILE A 11 0.92 10.32 13.10
N GLY A 12 0.97 10.00 14.40
CA GLY A 12 0.20 10.76 15.37
C GLY A 12 -1.29 10.56 15.14
N PHE A 13 -1.98 11.65 14.88
CA PHE A 13 -3.42 11.59 14.61
C PHE A 13 -3.73 11.60 13.11
N ASP A 14 -2.72 11.68 12.28
CA ASP A 14 -2.92 11.75 10.84
C ASP A 14 -2.68 10.39 10.22
N CYS A 15 -3.69 9.88 9.54
CA CYS A 15 -3.58 8.61 8.84
C CYS A 15 -3.75 8.83 7.36
N SER A 16 -2.99 8.10 6.59
CA SER A 16 -3.04 8.18 5.13
C SER A 16 -3.04 6.80 4.55
N GLN A 17 -3.58 6.68 3.35
CA GLN A 17 -3.57 5.43 2.62
C GLN A 17 -3.01 5.66 1.24
N LEU A 18 -2.08 4.81 0.87
CA LEU A 18 -1.42 4.89 -0.43
C LEU A 18 -1.61 3.57 -1.14
N THR A 19 -1.71 3.62 -2.46
CA THR A 19 -1.84 2.42 -3.26
C THR A 19 -0.89 2.46 -4.42
N GLY A 20 -0.54 1.28 -4.92
CA GLY A 20 0.33 1.16 -6.08
C GLY A 20 0.07 -0.15 -6.77
N TRP A 21 0.30 -0.17 -8.09
CA TRP A 21 0.09 -1.36 -8.90
C TRP A 21 1.44 -1.93 -9.35
N PHE A 22 1.53 -3.24 -9.31
CA PHE A 22 2.74 -3.96 -9.72
C PHE A 22 2.35 -5.12 -10.59
N ASP A 23 3.29 -5.56 -11.42
CA ASP A 23 3.02 -6.65 -12.34
C ASP A 23 3.18 -8.01 -11.69
N THR A 24 4.05 -8.12 -10.69
CA THR A 24 4.31 -9.39 -10.02
C THR A 24 4.22 -9.24 -8.51
N GLN A 25 3.99 -10.38 -7.86
CA GLN A 25 3.96 -10.40 -6.41
C GLN A 25 5.33 -10.03 -5.84
N GLU A 26 6.40 -10.47 -6.48
CA GLU A 26 7.73 -10.18 -5.98
C GLU A 26 8.00 -8.69 -5.96
N GLU A 27 7.59 -7.99 -7.00
CA GLU A 27 7.76 -6.55 -7.04
C GLU A 27 6.96 -5.88 -5.93
N CYS A 28 5.73 -6.33 -5.74
CA CYS A 28 4.88 -5.76 -4.69
C CYS A 28 5.48 -5.96 -3.32
N LEU A 29 5.96 -7.17 -3.05
CA LEU A 29 6.56 -7.46 -1.74
C LEU A 29 7.84 -6.68 -1.52
N ALA A 30 8.67 -6.56 -2.55
CA ALA A 30 9.91 -5.80 -2.43
C ALA A 30 9.63 -4.34 -2.11
N GLU A 31 8.69 -3.75 -2.81
CA GLU A 31 8.36 -2.35 -2.58
C GLU A 31 7.68 -2.15 -1.23
N SER A 32 6.85 -3.11 -0.83
CA SER A 32 6.20 -3.00 0.48
C SER A 32 7.23 -3.06 1.60
N HIS A 33 8.25 -3.90 1.45
CA HIS A 33 9.31 -3.98 2.45
C HIS A 33 10.09 -2.67 2.50
N ASN A 34 10.43 -2.13 1.34
CA ASN A 34 11.17 -0.87 1.28
C ASN A 34 10.37 0.28 1.89
N ALA A 35 9.08 0.33 1.59
CA ALA A 35 8.23 1.38 2.13
C ALA A 35 8.15 1.29 3.65
N LYS A 36 8.02 0.07 4.16
CA LYS A 36 7.94 -0.13 5.60
C LYS A 36 9.22 0.32 6.28
N GLU A 37 10.36 -0.05 5.71
CA GLU A 37 11.64 0.37 6.28
C GLU A 37 11.80 1.87 6.25
N TRP A 38 11.36 2.49 5.14
CA TRP A 38 11.46 3.93 5.01
C TRP A 38 10.68 4.63 6.12
N PHE A 39 9.45 4.17 6.37
CA PHE A 39 8.64 4.77 7.42
C PHE A 39 9.22 4.51 8.80
N MET A 40 9.75 3.33 9.04
CA MET A 40 10.35 3.05 10.34
C MET A 40 11.58 3.89 10.60
N THR A 41 12.33 4.22 9.55
CA THR A 41 13.53 5.02 9.68
C THR A 41 13.20 6.49 9.84
N ASN A 42 12.27 7.00 9.05
CA ASN A 42 11.98 8.44 9.03
C ASN A 42 10.92 8.85 10.04
N TYR A 43 10.03 7.93 10.38
CA TYR A 43 8.93 8.21 11.30
C TYR A 43 8.82 7.06 12.29
N PRO A 44 9.73 6.97 13.25
CA PRO A 44 9.73 5.82 14.16
C PRO A 44 8.47 5.70 15.01
N ASP A 45 7.72 6.79 15.16
CA ASP A 45 6.49 6.75 15.92
C ASP A 45 5.27 6.42 15.07
N SER A 46 5.47 6.19 13.78
CA SER A 46 4.34 5.89 12.91
C SER A 46 3.90 4.44 13.08
N HIS A 47 2.63 4.21 12.78
CA HIS A 47 2.05 2.88 12.73
C HIS A 47 1.51 2.65 11.34
N GLY A 48 1.67 1.45 10.84
CA GLY A 48 1.15 1.19 9.52
C GLY A 48 1.16 -0.27 9.16
N GLU A 49 0.43 -0.58 8.11
CA GLU A 49 0.37 -1.92 7.57
C GLU A 49 0.45 -1.85 6.07
N VAL A 50 1.04 -2.87 5.48
CA VAL A 50 1.18 -2.94 4.04
C VAL A 50 0.66 -4.29 3.59
N TYR A 51 -0.18 -4.25 2.57
CA TYR A 51 -0.79 -5.47 2.01
C TYR A 51 -0.50 -5.54 0.53
N CYS A 52 -0.28 -6.76 0.04
CA CYS A 52 -0.20 -7.02 -1.38
C CYS A 52 -1.30 -8.01 -1.71
N VAL A 53 -2.21 -7.60 -2.56
CA VAL A 53 -3.33 -8.44 -2.96
C VAL A 53 -3.38 -8.55 -4.47
N GLU A 54 -3.81 -9.69 -4.94
CA GLU A 54 -3.99 -9.90 -6.37
C GLU A 54 -5.31 -9.30 -6.80
N ALA A 55 -5.28 -8.45 -7.84
CA ALA A 55 -6.46 -7.77 -8.29
C ALA A 55 -6.33 -7.47 -9.77
N ASP A 56 -7.48 -7.24 -10.40
CA ASP A 56 -7.53 -6.90 -11.80
C ASP A 56 -8.08 -5.48 -11.92
N PRO A 57 -7.24 -4.52 -12.37
CA PRO A 57 -7.71 -3.13 -12.45
C PRO A 57 -8.92 -2.95 -13.34
N SER A 58 -9.10 -3.83 -14.30
CA SER A 58 -10.23 -3.68 -15.24
C SER A 58 -11.56 -4.06 -14.63
N VAL A 59 -11.57 -4.81 -13.54
CA VAL A 59 -12.82 -5.19 -12.89
C VAL A 59 -13.01 -4.57 -11.53
N MET A 60 -12.00 -3.91 -10.99
CA MET A 60 -12.16 -3.25 -9.70
C MET A 60 -12.95 -1.97 -9.85
N PRO A 61 -13.79 -1.66 -8.86
CA PRO A 61 -14.46 -0.35 -8.87
C PRO A 61 -13.41 0.74 -8.80
N GLN A 62 -13.70 1.77 -9.50
CA GLN A 62 -12.78 2.85 -9.48
C GLN A 62 -12.89 3.60 -8.23
N LYS A 63 -11.97 3.95 -7.94
CA LYS A 63 -11.99 4.61 -7.01
C LYS A 63 -12.86 5.06 -6.37
N GLY A 64 -12.65 5.06 -5.88
CA GLY A 64 -13.31 5.49 -5.01
C GLY A 64 -14.63 5.65 -5.12
N GLN A 65 -15.07 5.26 -5.41
CA GLN A 65 -16.23 5.48 -5.54
C GLN A 65 -17.01 5.27 -4.64
N PRO A 66 -17.30 5.66 -4.17
CA PRO A 66 -18.05 5.44 -3.22
C PRO A 66 -19.22 5.29 -3.46
N ILE A 67 -19.46 5.15 -3.52
CA ILE A 67 -20.49 4.99 -3.70
C ILE A 67 -21.29 5.44 -3.31
#